data_f0b51104cd89fd504563214058fb1738
#
_entry.id   f0b51104cd89fd504563214058fb1738
#
_cell.length_a   1.000
_cell.length_b   1.000
_cell.length_c   1.000
_cell.angle_alpha   90.00
_cell.angle_beta   90.00
_cell.angle_gamma   90.00
#
_symmetry.space_group_name_H-M   'P 1'
#
loop_
_entity.id
_entity.type
_entity.pdbx_description
1 polymer ?
#
loop_
_entity_poly.entity_id
_entity_poly.type
_entity_poly.pdbx_seq_one_letter_code
_entity_poly.pdbx_strand_id
1 'polypeptide(L)'
;TRGLHLDGLADTADGLIGVMEREKALKIMRDSVVGSMGVCALLFVYLFKYTALLAVDTPFFPLAVFSLPFCGRWAMVLAGAAFTPARPEGLGKGLIGELGWRNFLYASFFGVLVIVAVACFYTHFIPPMLCGIAIAFILSLLLSAYAAGRLGGLTGDILGAVNEIAED
;
A
#
# COMPACT_ATOMS: atom_id res chain seq x y z
N THR A 1 -10.42 1.10 -9.45
CA THR A 1 -10.54 1.20 -7.96
C THR A 1 -11.56 2.26 -7.53
N ARG A 2 -12.00 3.13 -8.42
CA ARG A 2 -12.83 4.31 -8.11
C ARG A 2 -12.23 5.23 -7.04
N GLY A 3 -10.89 5.29 -6.96
CA GLY A 3 -10.20 6.10 -5.95
C GLY A 3 -10.17 5.51 -4.53
N LEU A 4 -10.65 4.28 -4.31
CA LEU A 4 -10.77 3.67 -2.99
C LEU A 4 -9.45 3.64 -2.19
N HIS A 5 -8.32 3.44 -2.85
CA HIS A 5 -7.03 3.40 -2.17
C HIS A 5 -6.52 4.80 -1.84
N LEU A 6 -6.76 5.76 -2.72
CA LEU A 6 -6.45 7.18 -2.47
C LEU A 6 -7.28 7.74 -1.34
N ASP A 7 -8.57 7.40 -1.30
CA ASP A 7 -9.47 7.71 -0.19
C ASP A 7 -8.91 7.12 1.12
N GLY A 8 -8.55 5.83 1.11
CA GLY A 8 -7.91 5.19 2.26
C GLY A 8 -6.58 5.84 2.68
N LEU A 9 -5.77 6.34 1.74
CA LEU A 9 -4.56 7.10 2.05
C LEU A 9 -4.89 8.42 2.75
N ALA A 10 -5.87 9.17 2.23
CA ALA A 10 -6.31 10.42 2.82
C ALA A 10 -6.87 10.21 4.23
N ASP A 11 -7.77 9.24 4.40
CA ASP A 11 -8.38 8.89 5.69
C ASP A 11 -7.34 8.43 6.70
N THR A 12 -6.34 7.65 6.24
CA THR A 12 -5.22 7.20 7.08
C THR A 12 -4.40 8.39 7.56
N ALA A 13 -4.08 9.33 6.68
CA ALA A 13 -3.32 10.53 7.03
C ALA A 13 -4.09 11.40 8.03
N ASP A 14 -5.36 11.68 7.76
CA ASP A 14 -6.20 12.48 8.65
C ASP A 14 -6.45 11.80 10.00
N GLY A 15 -6.61 10.47 10.01
CA GLY A 15 -6.88 9.71 11.22
C GLY A 15 -5.66 9.45 12.10
N LEU A 16 -4.46 9.30 11.52
CA LEU A 16 -3.26 8.95 12.28
C LEU A 16 -2.34 10.11 12.59
N ILE A 17 -2.32 11.17 11.75
CA ILE A 17 -1.43 12.32 11.96
C ILE A 17 -2.08 13.30 12.95
N GLY A 18 -1.43 13.51 14.09
CA GLY A 18 -1.89 14.44 15.12
C GLY A 18 -3.05 13.98 16.00
N VAL A 19 -3.63 12.81 15.75
CA VAL A 19 -4.74 12.26 16.55
C VAL A 19 -4.23 11.13 17.44
N MET A 20 -4.22 11.30 18.75
CA MET A 20 -3.69 10.31 19.70
C MET A 20 -4.70 9.26 20.14
N GLU A 21 -5.98 9.63 20.20
CA GLU A 21 -7.05 8.78 20.68
C GLU A 21 -7.55 7.83 19.60
N ARG A 22 -7.55 6.52 19.87
CA ARG A 22 -7.99 5.47 18.95
C ARG A 22 -9.40 5.70 18.40
N GLU A 23 -10.37 5.99 19.30
CA GLU A 23 -11.77 6.16 18.90
C GLU A 23 -11.97 7.38 18.01
N LYS A 24 -11.26 8.47 18.33
CA LYS A 24 -11.29 9.69 17.52
C LYS A 24 -10.66 9.47 16.14
N ALA A 25 -9.52 8.77 16.06
CA ALA A 25 -8.89 8.40 14.81
C ALA A 25 -9.83 7.56 13.93
N LEU A 26 -10.42 6.51 14.51
CA LEU A 26 -11.39 5.66 13.80
C LEU A 26 -12.67 6.40 13.38
N LYS A 27 -13.07 7.45 14.10
CA LYS A 27 -14.20 8.30 13.72
C LYS A 27 -13.84 9.20 12.53
N ILE A 28 -12.68 9.84 12.55
CA ILE A 28 -12.17 10.68 11.45
C ILE A 28 -12.07 9.84 10.16
N MET A 29 -11.50 8.64 10.21
CA MET A 29 -11.40 7.72 9.08
C MET A 29 -12.76 7.22 8.52
N ARG A 30 -13.89 7.57 9.13
CA ARG A 30 -15.24 7.29 8.64
C ARG A 30 -15.96 8.54 8.12
N ASP A 31 -15.36 9.70 8.33
CA ASP A 31 -15.90 10.95 7.83
C ASP A 31 -15.65 11.06 6.33
N SER A 32 -16.65 11.44 5.57
CA SER A 32 -16.52 11.66 4.12
C SER A 32 -15.80 12.97 3.76
N VAL A 33 -15.41 13.76 4.76
CA VAL A 33 -14.72 15.04 4.57
C VAL A 33 -13.20 14.80 4.66
N VAL A 34 -12.50 15.09 3.56
CA VAL A 34 -11.03 15.02 3.53
C VAL A 34 -10.44 16.22 4.29
N GLY A 35 -9.59 15.94 5.26
CA GLY A 35 -8.87 16.94 6.03
C GLY A 35 -7.57 17.41 5.37
N SER A 36 -6.90 18.35 6.03
CA SER A 36 -5.66 18.94 5.50
C SER A 36 -4.51 17.92 5.38
N MET A 37 -4.40 16.97 6.30
CA MET A 37 -3.36 15.93 6.24
C MET A 37 -3.61 14.96 5.09
N GLY A 38 -4.89 14.60 4.83
CA GLY A 38 -5.27 13.80 3.68
C GLY A 38 -4.92 14.48 2.36
N VAL A 39 -5.25 15.76 2.21
CA VAL A 39 -4.89 16.54 1.01
C VAL A 39 -3.37 16.57 0.83
N CYS A 40 -2.60 16.85 1.89
CA CYS A 40 -1.15 16.84 1.82
C CYS A 40 -0.60 15.47 1.41
N ALA A 41 -1.11 14.38 2.00
CA ALA A 41 -0.68 13.02 1.67
C ALA A 41 -0.93 12.69 0.20
N LEU A 42 -2.11 13.01 -0.33
CA LEU A 42 -2.45 12.82 -1.74
C LEU A 42 -1.51 13.60 -2.66
N LEU A 43 -1.24 14.87 -2.35
CA LEU A 43 -0.32 15.70 -3.14
C LEU A 43 1.10 15.13 -3.15
N PHE A 44 1.61 14.70 -1.99
CA PHE A 44 2.97 14.13 -1.89
C PHE A 44 3.08 12.84 -2.70
N VAL A 45 2.14 11.90 -2.55
CA VAL A 45 2.14 10.63 -3.28
C VAL A 45 2.05 10.86 -4.78
N TYR A 46 1.16 11.74 -5.25
CA TYR A 46 1.07 12.04 -6.68
C TYR A 46 2.31 12.71 -7.25
N LEU A 47 2.90 13.68 -6.52
CA LEU A 47 4.12 14.35 -6.97
C LEU A 47 5.30 13.37 -6.99
N PHE A 48 5.41 12.52 -5.98
CA PHE A 48 6.46 11.51 -5.92
C PHE A 48 6.32 10.51 -7.07
N LYS A 49 5.15 9.92 -7.25
CA LYS A 49 4.85 8.98 -8.35
C LYS A 49 5.11 9.62 -9.73
N TYR A 50 4.68 10.86 -9.92
CA TYR A 50 4.91 11.60 -11.16
C TYR A 50 6.41 11.81 -11.42
N THR A 51 7.16 12.31 -10.43
CA THR A 51 8.61 12.54 -10.59
C THR A 51 9.40 11.26 -10.76
N ALA A 52 9.02 10.18 -10.04
CA ALA A 52 9.63 8.87 -10.20
C ALA A 52 9.43 8.31 -11.62
N LEU A 53 8.20 8.40 -12.14
CA LEU A 53 7.92 7.95 -13.51
C LEU A 53 8.64 8.78 -14.59
N LEU A 54 8.82 10.08 -14.37
CA LEU A 54 9.62 10.91 -15.29
C LEU A 54 11.11 10.53 -15.31
N ALA A 55 11.62 9.96 -14.24
CA ALA A 55 13.01 9.53 -14.14
C ALA A 55 13.26 8.14 -14.79
N VAL A 56 12.20 7.43 -15.19
CA VAL A 56 12.33 6.12 -15.84
C VAL A 56 12.67 6.28 -17.31
N ASP A 57 13.75 5.65 -17.76
CA ASP A 57 14.11 5.63 -19.18
C ASP A 57 12.99 5.02 -20.04
N THR A 58 12.77 5.60 -21.21
CA THR A 58 11.67 5.23 -22.14
C THR A 58 11.51 3.73 -22.38
N PRO A 59 12.57 2.93 -22.59
CA PRO A 59 12.42 1.49 -22.81
C PRO A 59 11.83 0.72 -21.61
N PHE A 60 12.00 1.24 -20.39
CA PHE A 60 11.54 0.59 -19.15
C PHE A 60 10.21 1.16 -18.65
N PHE A 61 9.74 2.27 -19.23
CA PHE A 61 8.52 2.93 -18.78
C PHE A 61 7.27 2.01 -18.75
N PRO A 62 6.97 1.20 -19.79
CA PRO A 62 5.84 0.27 -19.74
C PRO A 62 5.96 -0.74 -18.59
N LEU A 63 7.18 -1.24 -18.32
CA LEU A 63 7.44 -2.19 -17.26
C LEU A 63 7.25 -1.53 -15.88
N ALA A 64 7.76 -0.31 -15.69
CA ALA A 64 7.55 0.45 -14.46
C ALA A 64 6.06 0.66 -14.19
N VAL A 65 5.30 1.19 -15.15
CA VAL A 65 3.85 1.41 -15.01
C VAL A 65 3.08 0.12 -14.71
N PHE A 66 3.49 -1.01 -15.30
CA PHE A 66 2.87 -2.32 -15.02
C PHE A 66 3.21 -2.83 -13.61
N SER A 67 4.42 -2.56 -13.10
CA SER A 67 4.85 -3.05 -11.78
C SER A 67 4.18 -2.34 -10.61
N LEU A 68 3.79 -1.06 -10.76
CA LEU A 68 3.18 -0.27 -9.68
C LEU A 68 1.94 -0.98 -9.07
N PRO A 69 0.86 -1.27 -9.83
CA PRO A 69 -0.31 -1.90 -9.24
C PRO A 69 -0.03 -3.30 -8.72
N PHE A 70 0.97 -4.00 -9.26
CA PHE A 70 1.38 -5.30 -8.73
C PHE A 70 1.99 -5.16 -7.34
N CYS A 71 2.95 -4.25 -7.15
CA CYS A 71 3.57 -3.99 -5.85
C CYS A 71 2.55 -3.58 -4.80
N GLY A 72 1.64 -2.66 -5.14
CA GLY A 72 0.58 -2.22 -4.24
C GLY A 72 -0.33 -3.37 -3.77
N ARG A 73 -0.80 -4.21 -4.69
CA ARG A 73 -1.66 -5.37 -4.36
C ARG A 73 -0.92 -6.42 -3.55
N TRP A 74 0.33 -6.70 -3.89
CA TRP A 74 1.17 -7.61 -3.13
C TRP A 74 1.38 -7.13 -1.69
N ALA A 75 1.64 -5.83 -1.49
CA ALA A 75 1.78 -5.20 -0.18
C ALA A 75 0.47 -5.27 0.65
N MET A 76 -0.69 -5.06 0.02
CA MET A 76 -1.99 -5.25 0.68
C MET A 76 -2.19 -6.68 1.17
N VAL A 77 -1.84 -7.69 0.36
CA VAL A 77 -1.95 -9.09 0.75
C VAL A 77 -1.01 -9.42 1.91
N LEU A 78 0.22 -8.89 1.89
CA LEU A 78 1.16 -9.00 3.01
C LEU A 78 0.58 -8.42 4.29
N ALA A 79 0.11 -7.17 4.26
CA ALA A 79 -0.46 -6.50 5.41
C ALA A 79 -1.69 -7.24 5.96
N GLY A 80 -2.59 -7.69 5.08
CA GLY A 80 -3.77 -8.46 5.46
C GLY A 80 -3.46 -9.85 6.03
N ALA A 81 -2.33 -10.47 5.62
CA ALA A 81 -1.88 -11.75 6.15
C ALA A 81 -1.15 -11.63 7.50
N ALA A 82 -0.47 -10.50 7.73
CA ALA A 82 0.37 -10.30 8.91
C ALA A 82 -0.36 -9.66 10.11
N PHE A 83 -1.48 -8.96 9.87
CA PHE A 83 -2.17 -8.21 10.91
C PHE A 83 -3.66 -8.56 11.00
N THR A 84 -4.26 -8.25 12.14
CA THR A 84 -5.69 -8.47 12.42
C THR A 84 -6.52 -7.23 12.11
N PRO A 85 -7.85 -7.35 11.86
CA PRO A 85 -8.71 -6.21 11.63
C PRO A 85 -8.91 -5.38 12.92
N ALA A 86 -8.88 -4.05 12.80
CA ALA A 86 -9.10 -3.11 13.91
C ALA A 86 -10.58 -3.01 14.33
N ARG A 87 -11.50 -3.40 13.45
CA ARG A 87 -12.95 -3.26 13.67
C ARG A 87 -13.65 -4.60 13.44
N PRO A 88 -14.72 -4.92 14.21
CA PRO A 88 -15.51 -6.13 13.99
C PRO A 88 -16.37 -6.08 12.73
N GLU A 89 -16.54 -4.92 12.12
CA GLU A 89 -17.39 -4.66 10.95
C GLU A 89 -16.69 -3.76 9.92
N GLY A 90 -17.14 -3.83 8.65
CA GLY A 90 -16.65 -3.01 7.54
C GLY A 90 -15.95 -3.82 6.45
N LEU A 91 -15.73 -3.19 5.27
CA LEU A 91 -15.10 -3.82 4.10
C LEU A 91 -13.71 -4.38 4.41
N GLY A 92 -12.93 -3.67 5.23
CA GLY A 92 -11.60 -4.11 5.61
C GLY A 92 -11.58 -5.42 6.41
N LYS A 93 -12.61 -5.70 7.23
CA LYS A 93 -12.71 -6.95 8.00
C LYS A 93 -12.77 -8.17 7.10
N GLY A 94 -13.64 -8.15 6.10
CA GLY A 94 -13.78 -9.27 5.16
C GLY A 94 -12.46 -9.55 4.46
N LEU A 95 -11.82 -8.49 3.94
CA LEU A 95 -10.58 -8.62 3.22
C LEU A 95 -9.43 -9.10 4.14
N ILE A 96 -9.19 -8.44 5.29
CA ILE A 96 -8.10 -8.78 6.22
C ILE A 96 -8.33 -10.17 6.82
N GLY A 97 -9.57 -10.52 7.17
CA GLY A 97 -9.90 -11.83 7.76
C GLY A 97 -9.76 -13.01 6.78
N GLU A 98 -9.92 -12.78 5.49
CA GLU A 98 -9.77 -13.79 4.43
C GLU A 98 -8.35 -13.89 3.87
N LEU A 99 -7.57 -12.81 3.96
CA LEU A 99 -6.17 -12.80 3.55
C LEU A 99 -5.33 -13.55 4.60
N GLY A 100 -4.79 -14.69 4.19
CA GLY A 100 -3.90 -15.49 5.02
C GLY A 100 -2.54 -15.69 4.34
N TRP A 101 -1.59 -16.27 5.08
CA TRP A 101 -0.25 -16.55 4.58
C TRP A 101 -0.23 -17.37 3.29
N ARG A 102 -1.24 -18.23 3.05
CA ARG A 102 -1.39 -18.96 1.79
C ARG A 102 -1.57 -18.02 0.61
N ASN A 103 -2.43 -17.02 0.76
CA ASN A 103 -2.68 -16.02 -0.29
C ASN A 103 -1.43 -15.18 -0.56
N PHE A 104 -0.69 -14.81 0.49
CA PHE A 104 0.59 -14.13 0.37
C PHE A 104 1.62 -14.99 -0.37
N LEU A 105 1.73 -16.28 -0.05
CA LEU A 105 2.63 -17.19 -0.75
C LEU A 105 2.26 -17.35 -2.24
N TYR A 106 0.97 -17.44 -2.57
CA TYR A 106 0.54 -17.47 -3.98
C TYR A 106 0.88 -16.17 -4.71
N ALA A 107 0.57 -15.01 -4.10
CA ALA A 107 0.92 -13.71 -4.68
C ALA A 107 2.43 -13.58 -4.89
N SER A 108 3.24 -14.01 -3.92
CA SER A 108 4.70 -13.99 -4.00
C SER A 108 5.25 -14.96 -5.07
N PHE A 109 4.65 -16.15 -5.21
CA PHE A 109 5.00 -17.09 -6.26
C PHE A 109 4.79 -16.48 -7.66
N PHE A 110 3.62 -15.87 -7.90
CA PHE A 110 3.39 -15.15 -9.15
C PHE A 110 4.35 -13.97 -9.34
N GLY A 111 4.68 -13.26 -8.26
CA GLY A 111 5.69 -12.20 -8.29
C GLY A 111 7.05 -12.69 -8.74
N VAL A 112 7.51 -13.82 -8.21
CA VAL A 112 8.78 -14.45 -8.63
C VAL A 112 8.74 -14.82 -10.10
N LEU A 113 7.63 -15.36 -10.60
CA LEU A 113 7.50 -15.68 -12.04
C LEU A 113 7.62 -14.43 -12.91
N VAL A 114 7.04 -13.29 -12.50
CA VAL A 114 7.17 -12.02 -13.20
C VAL A 114 8.63 -11.54 -13.18
N ILE A 115 9.29 -11.61 -12.02
CA ILE A 115 10.71 -11.24 -11.88
C ILE A 115 11.59 -12.09 -12.81
N VAL A 116 11.37 -13.40 -12.84
CA VAL A 116 12.11 -14.31 -13.74
C VAL A 116 11.85 -13.96 -15.20
N ALA A 117 10.60 -13.70 -15.59
CA ALA A 117 10.27 -13.31 -16.95
C ALA A 117 10.96 -11.98 -17.35
N VAL A 118 10.97 -11.00 -16.46
CA VAL A 118 11.69 -9.72 -16.68
C VAL A 118 13.19 -9.95 -16.77
N ALA A 119 13.76 -10.83 -15.94
CA ALA A 119 15.19 -11.14 -15.95
C ALA A 119 15.67 -11.74 -17.28
N CYS A 120 14.82 -12.51 -17.97
CA CYS A 120 15.16 -13.09 -19.28
C CYS A 120 15.39 -12.03 -20.37
N PHE A 121 14.81 -10.84 -20.23
CA PHE A 121 14.86 -9.80 -21.24
C PHE A 121 15.59 -8.53 -20.78
N TYR A 122 15.59 -8.25 -19.47
CA TYR A 122 16.02 -6.98 -18.88
C TYR A 122 16.85 -7.18 -17.62
N THR A 123 17.99 -7.87 -17.73
CA THR A 123 18.86 -8.21 -16.57
C THR A 123 19.31 -6.98 -15.77
N HIS A 124 19.59 -5.86 -16.44
CA HIS A 124 20.01 -4.61 -15.77
C HIS A 124 18.91 -3.95 -14.93
N PHE A 125 17.65 -4.31 -15.17
CA PHE A 125 16.52 -3.79 -14.39
C PHE A 125 16.29 -4.54 -13.07
N ILE A 126 16.88 -5.72 -12.90
CA ILE A 126 16.67 -6.56 -11.72
C ILE A 126 17.12 -5.89 -10.41
N PRO A 127 18.35 -5.34 -10.30
CA PRO A 127 18.78 -4.74 -9.05
C PRO A 127 17.86 -3.59 -8.57
N PRO A 128 17.51 -2.56 -9.38
CA PRO A 128 16.60 -1.52 -8.93
C PRO A 128 15.20 -2.04 -8.61
N MET A 129 14.69 -3.03 -9.36
CA MET A 129 13.39 -3.66 -9.09
C MET A 129 13.37 -4.39 -7.74
N LEU A 130 14.40 -5.18 -7.43
CA LEU A 130 14.50 -5.86 -6.12
C LEU A 130 14.65 -4.86 -4.98
N CYS A 131 15.39 -3.77 -5.18
CA CYS A 131 15.50 -2.69 -4.20
C CYS A 131 14.14 -2.03 -3.94
N GLY A 132 13.39 -1.70 -4.99
CA GLY A 132 12.03 -1.14 -4.87
C GLY A 132 11.09 -2.08 -4.12
N ILE A 133 11.08 -3.38 -4.46
CA ILE A 133 10.28 -4.40 -3.76
C ILE A 133 10.65 -4.48 -2.28
N ALA A 134 11.95 -4.44 -1.95
CA ALA A 134 12.40 -4.47 -0.56
C ALA A 134 11.96 -3.21 0.22
N ILE A 135 12.04 -2.04 -0.40
CA ILE A 135 11.57 -0.78 0.19
C ILE A 135 10.06 -0.83 0.40
N ALA A 136 9.29 -1.23 -0.62
CA ALA A 136 7.84 -1.38 -0.52
C ALA A 136 7.43 -2.34 0.60
N PHE A 137 8.14 -3.47 0.74
CA PHE A 137 7.94 -4.44 1.82
C PHE A 137 8.16 -3.81 3.19
N ILE A 138 9.28 -3.12 3.38
CA ILE A 138 9.63 -2.48 4.67
C ILE A 138 8.62 -1.38 5.02
N LEU A 139 8.31 -0.49 4.08
CA LEU A 139 7.37 0.61 4.32
C LEU A 139 5.96 0.10 4.62
N SER A 140 5.51 -0.94 3.91
CA SER A 140 4.22 -1.58 4.16
C SER A 140 4.12 -2.18 5.56
N LEU A 141 5.16 -2.88 6.01
CA LEU A 141 5.21 -3.42 7.37
C LEU A 141 5.29 -2.34 8.44
N LEU A 142 6.10 -1.30 8.23
CA LEU A 142 6.23 -0.19 9.18
C LEU A 142 4.91 0.57 9.34
N LEU A 143 4.26 0.93 8.23
CA LEU A 143 2.95 1.59 8.27
C LEU A 143 1.91 0.71 8.94
N SER A 144 1.84 -0.57 8.56
CA SER A 144 0.89 -1.52 9.13
C SER A 144 1.12 -1.74 10.63
N ALA A 145 2.37 -1.90 11.06
CA ALA A 145 2.72 -2.07 12.47
C ALA A 145 2.38 -0.80 13.29
N TYR A 146 2.69 0.39 12.76
CA TYR A 146 2.34 1.65 13.38
C TYR A 146 0.81 1.79 13.53
N ALA A 147 0.06 1.55 12.46
CA ALA A 147 -1.39 1.62 12.47
C ALA A 147 -2.01 0.58 13.42
N ALA A 148 -1.51 -0.66 13.39
CA ALA A 148 -1.98 -1.73 14.29
C ALA A 148 -1.73 -1.40 15.75
N GLY A 149 -0.57 -0.81 16.08
CA GLY A 149 -0.25 -0.35 17.44
C GLY A 149 -1.18 0.78 17.93
N ARG A 150 -1.61 1.65 16.99
CA ARG A 150 -2.48 2.81 17.29
C ARG A 150 -3.97 2.44 17.34
N LEU A 151 -4.42 1.59 16.43
CA LEU A 151 -5.83 1.28 16.21
C LEU A 151 -6.24 -0.10 16.75
N GLY A 152 -5.28 -0.91 17.20
CA GLY A 152 -5.52 -2.30 17.62
C GLY A 152 -5.71 -3.27 16.46
N GLY A 153 -5.25 -2.92 15.26
CA GLY A 153 -5.34 -3.69 14.02
C GLY A 153 -5.40 -2.79 12.79
N LEU A 154 -5.69 -3.36 11.63
CA LEU A 154 -5.81 -2.62 10.37
C LEU A 154 -7.26 -2.33 10.00
N THR A 155 -7.48 -1.22 9.27
CA THR A 155 -8.75 -0.90 8.58
C THR A 155 -8.58 -1.09 7.08
N GLY A 156 -9.67 -1.03 6.31
CA GLY A 156 -9.61 -1.00 4.85
C GLY A 156 -8.83 0.20 4.32
N ASP A 157 -8.94 1.32 5.02
CA ASP A 157 -8.27 2.58 4.67
C ASP A 157 -6.75 2.44 4.79
N ILE A 158 -6.27 1.78 5.86
CA ILE A 158 -4.85 1.45 6.02
C ILE A 158 -4.35 0.54 4.89
N LEU A 159 -5.14 -0.44 4.45
CA LEU A 159 -4.77 -1.26 3.29
C LEU A 159 -4.69 -0.42 2.02
N GLY A 160 -5.60 0.54 1.84
CA GLY A 160 -5.53 1.51 0.74
C GLY A 160 -4.26 2.35 0.79
N ALA A 161 -3.90 2.88 1.97
CA ALA A 161 -2.68 3.63 2.18
C ALA A 161 -1.41 2.79 1.93
N VAL A 162 -1.40 1.54 2.39
CA VAL A 162 -0.32 0.57 2.11
C VAL A 162 -0.17 0.34 0.61
N ASN A 163 -1.29 0.22 -0.13
CA ASN A 163 -1.26 0.09 -1.58
C ASN A 163 -0.58 1.29 -2.26
N GLU A 164 -1.03 2.51 -1.94
CA GLU A 164 -0.51 3.71 -2.60
C GLU A 164 0.98 3.92 -2.29
N ILE A 165 1.40 3.73 -1.04
CA ILE A 165 2.80 3.86 -0.61
C ILE A 165 3.69 2.77 -1.24
N ALA A 166 3.17 1.57 -1.47
CA ALA A 166 3.94 0.50 -2.08
C ALA A 166 4.03 0.63 -3.62
N GLU A 167 3.18 1.45 -4.22
CA GLU A 167 3.25 1.80 -5.64
C GLU A 167 4.29 2.89 -5.93
N ASP A 168 4.75 3.64 -4.92
CA ASP A 168 5.70 4.75 -5.05
C ASP A 168 7.15 4.28 -4.88
#